data_b84eb74c3fe21aefab2bc41ce6632169
#
_entry.id   b84eb74c3fe21aefab2bc41ce6632169
#
_cell.length_a   1.000
_cell.length_b   1.000
_cell.length_c   1.000
_cell.angle_alpha   90.00
_cell.angle_beta   90.00
_cell.angle_gamma   90.00
#
_symmetry.space_group_name_H-M   'P 1'
#
loop_
_entity.id
_entity.type
_entity.pdbx_description
1 polymer ?
#
loop_
_entity_poly.entity_id
_entity_poly.type
_entity_poly.pdbx_seq_one_letter_code
_entity_poly.pdbx_strand_id
1 'polypeptide(L)'
;PWTYDDLNPKVQKYFQKIVKYCKDNGIELICVTTPIPPSSVVSGAANEANTYFRQICDENNVKYIDGNLIKNEVLDVSDDDFADWEGHMNGDLAERFSEILTYILKKDECSEYFYSGYDECIEAIKARQAQ
;
A
#
# COMPACT_ATOMS: atom_id res chain seq x y z
N PRO A 1 -6.54 14.04 8.20
CA PRO A 1 -6.59 12.62 7.89
C PRO A 1 -7.83 12.31 7.06
N TRP A 2 -7.69 11.41 6.09
CA TRP A 2 -8.81 10.90 5.31
C TRP A 2 -9.77 10.09 6.20
N THR A 3 -11.06 10.20 5.94
CA THR A 3 -12.11 9.43 6.62
C THR A 3 -13.06 8.80 5.61
N TYR A 4 -13.86 7.81 6.04
CA TYR A 4 -14.88 7.20 5.18
C TYR A 4 -15.88 8.21 4.62
N ASP A 5 -16.12 9.33 5.29
CA ASP A 5 -17.03 10.38 4.84
C ASP A 5 -16.47 11.15 3.62
N ASP A 6 -15.15 11.07 3.39
CA ASP A 6 -14.49 11.66 2.22
C ASP A 6 -14.67 10.84 0.94
N LEU A 7 -15.25 9.63 1.04
CA LEU A 7 -15.46 8.74 -0.09
C LEU A 7 -16.49 9.30 -1.07
N ASN A 8 -16.00 9.61 -2.27
CA ASN A 8 -16.87 10.03 -3.34
C ASN A 8 -17.62 8.82 -3.95
N PRO A 9 -18.98 8.79 -3.91
CA PRO A 9 -19.77 7.68 -4.46
C PRO A 9 -19.50 7.40 -5.96
N LYS A 10 -19.08 8.40 -6.72
CA LYS A 10 -18.68 8.22 -8.11
C LYS A 10 -17.41 7.38 -8.24
N VAL A 11 -16.44 7.57 -7.36
CA VAL A 11 -15.19 6.80 -7.35
C VAL A 11 -15.48 5.33 -7.07
N GLN A 12 -16.32 5.04 -6.07
CA GLN A 12 -16.75 3.68 -5.76
C GLN A 12 -17.45 3.03 -6.97
N LYS A 13 -18.35 3.75 -7.62
CA LYS A 13 -19.05 3.28 -8.83
C LYS A 13 -18.08 2.95 -9.97
N TYR A 14 -17.06 3.77 -10.19
CA TYR A 14 -16.07 3.51 -11.23
C TYR A 14 -15.15 2.34 -10.88
N PHE A 15 -14.75 2.21 -9.61
CA PHE A 15 -14.02 1.04 -9.14
C PHE A 15 -14.79 -0.25 -9.43
N GLN A 16 -16.08 -0.32 -9.08
CA GLN A 16 -16.92 -1.48 -9.37
C GLN A 16 -17.02 -1.78 -10.86
N LYS A 17 -17.06 -0.76 -11.73
CA LYS A 17 -17.03 -0.96 -13.19
C LYS A 17 -15.71 -1.56 -13.67
N ILE A 18 -14.57 -1.13 -13.10
CA ILE A 18 -13.25 -1.70 -13.43
C ILE A 18 -13.20 -3.16 -12.99
N VAL A 19 -13.60 -3.47 -11.77
CA VAL A 19 -13.66 -4.84 -11.25
C VAL A 19 -14.49 -5.73 -12.16
N LYS A 20 -15.70 -5.28 -12.50
CA LYS A 20 -16.60 -6.02 -13.41
C LYS A 20 -15.98 -6.24 -14.79
N TYR A 21 -15.40 -5.20 -15.38
CA TYR A 21 -14.76 -5.28 -16.70
C TYR A 21 -13.63 -6.31 -16.69
N CYS A 22 -12.76 -6.25 -15.70
CA CYS A 22 -11.65 -7.20 -15.56
C CYS A 22 -12.17 -8.64 -15.43
N LYS A 23 -13.15 -8.86 -14.57
CA LYS A 23 -13.78 -10.16 -14.36
C LYS A 23 -14.43 -10.71 -15.63
N ASP A 24 -15.21 -9.90 -16.34
CA ASP A 24 -15.91 -10.30 -17.57
C ASP A 24 -14.93 -10.63 -18.72
N ASN A 25 -13.72 -10.08 -18.69
CA ASN A 25 -12.68 -10.28 -19.72
C ASN A 25 -11.53 -11.23 -19.28
N GLY A 26 -11.64 -11.86 -18.11
CA GLY A 26 -10.61 -12.79 -17.62
C GLY A 26 -9.28 -12.08 -17.30
N ILE A 27 -9.33 -10.80 -16.89
CA ILE A 27 -8.16 -10.00 -16.51
C ILE A 27 -8.01 -10.07 -14.98
N GLU A 28 -6.82 -10.44 -14.50
CA GLU A 28 -6.49 -10.35 -13.10
C GLU A 28 -6.23 -8.88 -12.72
N LEU A 29 -7.08 -8.34 -11.84
CA LEU A 29 -6.91 -7.00 -11.30
C LEU A 29 -6.13 -7.06 -10.00
N ILE A 30 -5.06 -6.26 -9.90
CA ILE A 30 -4.26 -6.11 -8.69
C ILE A 30 -4.21 -4.62 -8.34
N CYS A 31 -4.62 -4.29 -7.12
CA CYS A 31 -4.51 -2.93 -6.59
C CYS A 31 -3.25 -2.80 -5.74
N VAL A 32 -2.53 -1.70 -5.91
CA VAL A 32 -1.28 -1.44 -5.19
C VAL A 32 -1.32 -0.04 -4.60
N THR A 33 -1.03 0.08 -3.32
CA THR A 33 -0.68 1.36 -2.69
C THR A 33 0.83 1.47 -2.63
N THR A 34 1.38 2.55 -3.16
CA THR A 34 2.82 2.84 -3.08
C THR A 34 3.21 3.28 -1.67
N PRO A 35 4.46 3.07 -1.24
CA PRO A 35 4.96 3.62 0.03
C PRO A 35 4.78 5.14 0.10
N ILE A 36 4.56 5.63 1.31
CA ILE A 36 4.62 7.05 1.69
C ILE A 36 5.71 7.23 2.76
N PRO A 37 6.15 8.48 3.07
CA PRO A 37 7.16 8.70 4.10
C PRO A 37 6.82 8.00 5.42
N PRO A 38 7.77 7.30 6.06
CA PRO A 38 7.56 6.64 7.35
C PRO A 38 6.98 7.56 8.42
N SER A 39 7.39 8.83 8.47
CA SER A 39 6.79 9.83 9.36
C SER A 39 5.30 10.06 9.09
N SER A 40 4.86 10.00 7.83
CA SER A 40 3.45 10.07 7.45
C SER A 40 2.66 8.83 7.86
N VAL A 41 3.26 7.64 7.75
CA VAL A 41 2.67 6.39 8.25
C VAL A 41 2.45 6.48 9.77
N VAL A 42 3.47 6.92 10.52
CA VAL A 42 3.40 7.08 11.99
C VAL A 42 2.34 8.11 12.40
N SER A 43 2.12 9.15 11.60
CA SER A 43 1.07 10.16 11.85
C SER A 43 -0.34 9.66 11.54
N GLY A 44 -0.48 8.51 10.90
CA GLY A 44 -1.76 7.93 10.51
C GLY A 44 -2.37 8.51 9.22
N ALA A 45 -1.56 9.21 8.40
CA ALA A 45 -2.04 9.97 7.25
C ALA A 45 -2.87 9.15 6.25
N ALA A 46 -2.55 7.86 6.06
CA ALA A 46 -3.20 7.01 5.07
C ALA A 46 -3.75 5.69 5.64
N ASN A 47 -3.57 5.43 6.94
CA ASN A 47 -3.84 4.12 7.53
C ASN A 47 -5.31 3.70 7.38
N GLU A 48 -6.24 4.61 7.63
CA GLU A 48 -7.67 4.36 7.51
C GLU A 48 -8.07 4.11 6.05
N ALA A 49 -7.58 4.94 5.11
CA ALA A 49 -7.84 4.78 3.69
C ALA A 49 -7.33 3.44 3.15
N ASN A 50 -6.11 3.06 3.50
CA ASN A 50 -5.51 1.83 3.02
C ASN A 50 -6.17 0.58 3.64
N THR A 51 -6.60 0.66 4.90
CA THR A 51 -7.40 -0.39 5.54
C THR A 51 -8.73 -0.57 4.80
N TYR A 52 -9.39 0.52 4.44
CA TYR A 52 -10.61 0.48 3.64
C TYR A 52 -10.36 -0.09 2.23
N PHE A 53 -9.28 0.31 1.56
CA PHE A 53 -8.95 -0.24 0.23
C PHE A 53 -8.70 -1.74 0.29
N ARG A 54 -8.05 -2.23 1.33
CA ARG A 54 -7.90 -3.67 1.57
C ARG A 54 -9.27 -4.35 1.67
N GLN A 55 -10.14 -3.83 2.53
CA GLN A 55 -11.47 -4.40 2.72
C GLN A 55 -12.26 -4.46 1.40
N ILE A 56 -12.32 -3.36 0.64
CA ILE A 56 -13.09 -3.33 -0.61
C ILE A 56 -12.50 -4.25 -1.69
N CYS A 57 -11.18 -4.41 -1.71
CA CYS A 57 -10.52 -5.37 -2.61
C CYS A 57 -10.86 -6.81 -2.21
N ASP A 58 -10.78 -7.15 -0.93
CA ASP A 58 -11.13 -8.48 -0.40
C ASP A 58 -12.59 -8.83 -0.70
N GLU A 59 -13.53 -7.91 -0.48
CA GLU A 59 -14.96 -8.08 -0.80
C GLU A 59 -15.23 -8.35 -2.30
N ASN A 60 -14.33 -7.89 -3.17
CA ASN A 60 -14.44 -8.06 -4.62
C ASN A 60 -13.52 -9.15 -5.19
N ASN A 61 -12.82 -9.90 -4.36
CA ASN A 61 -11.78 -10.86 -4.74
C ASN A 61 -10.69 -10.24 -5.63
N VAL A 62 -10.28 -9.01 -5.32
CA VAL A 62 -9.19 -8.29 -5.95
C VAL A 62 -7.96 -8.37 -5.05
N LYS A 63 -6.81 -8.75 -5.61
CA LYS A 63 -5.54 -8.75 -4.87
C LYS A 63 -5.17 -7.31 -4.51
N TYR A 64 -4.81 -7.08 -3.24
CA TYR A 64 -4.35 -5.77 -2.76
C TYR A 64 -2.97 -5.88 -2.13
N ILE A 65 -2.06 -5.02 -2.55
CA ILE A 65 -0.71 -4.89 -2.01
C ILE A 65 -0.58 -3.49 -1.42
N ASP A 66 -0.40 -3.42 -0.10
CA ASP A 66 -0.09 -2.18 0.60
C ASP A 66 1.43 -2.05 0.76
N GLY A 67 2.05 -1.17 -0.03
CA GLY A 67 3.49 -0.94 0.00
C GLY A 67 4.01 -0.42 1.34
N ASN A 68 3.16 0.23 2.14
CA ASN A 68 3.54 0.71 3.47
C ASN A 68 3.71 -0.42 4.49
N LEU A 69 3.11 -1.57 4.24
CA LEU A 69 3.19 -2.73 5.13
C LEU A 69 4.33 -3.69 4.75
N ILE A 70 5.11 -3.41 3.72
CA ILE A 70 6.31 -4.20 3.41
C ILE A 70 7.31 -4.00 4.56
N LYS A 71 7.81 -5.12 5.11
CA LYS A 71 8.76 -5.09 6.23
C LYS A 71 10.04 -4.37 5.86
N ASN A 72 10.62 -3.66 6.82
CA ASN A 72 11.85 -2.86 6.61
C ASN A 72 13.05 -3.68 6.15
N GLU A 73 13.13 -4.95 6.54
CA GLU A 73 14.17 -5.87 6.08
C GLU A 73 13.99 -6.32 4.62
N VAL A 74 12.81 -6.11 4.05
CA VAL A 74 12.48 -6.44 2.66
C VAL A 74 12.63 -5.21 1.77
N LEU A 75 12.09 -4.08 2.21
CA LEU A 75 12.20 -2.79 1.55
C LEU A 75 12.52 -1.71 2.59
N ASP A 76 13.77 -1.30 2.63
CA ASP A 76 14.22 -0.22 3.49
C ASP A 76 13.72 1.13 2.94
N VAL A 77 12.89 1.82 3.71
CA VAL A 77 12.31 3.11 3.35
C VAL A 77 12.60 4.14 4.45
N SER A 78 13.07 5.30 4.05
CA SER A 78 13.30 6.46 4.90
C SER A 78 12.54 7.69 4.38
N ASP A 79 12.40 8.73 5.20
CA ASP A 79 11.76 9.98 4.77
C ASP A 79 12.55 10.67 3.64
N ASP A 80 13.88 10.46 3.58
CA ASP A 80 14.77 11.02 2.55
C ASP A 80 14.60 10.36 1.17
N ASP A 81 13.89 9.25 1.08
CA ASP A 81 13.58 8.56 -0.17
C ASP A 81 12.44 9.21 -0.97
N PHE A 82 11.92 10.35 -0.50
CA PHE A 82 10.82 11.05 -1.14
C PHE A 82 11.26 12.42 -1.66
N ALA A 83 10.75 12.76 -2.85
CA ALA A 83 11.08 14.02 -3.52
C ALA A 83 10.39 15.22 -2.88
N ASP A 84 9.29 14.97 -2.19
CA ASP A 84 8.47 15.98 -1.53
C ASP A 84 7.64 15.40 -0.37
N TRP A 85 6.99 16.30 0.37
CA TRP A 85 6.12 15.96 1.50
C TRP A 85 4.78 15.31 1.08
N GLU A 86 4.42 15.36 -0.20
CA GLU A 86 3.21 14.72 -0.75
C GLU A 86 3.38 13.20 -0.92
N GLY A 87 4.62 12.71 -0.78
CA GLY A 87 4.93 11.29 -0.80
C GLY A 87 5.30 10.76 -2.18
N HIS A 88 5.80 11.63 -3.07
CA HIS A 88 6.34 11.17 -4.33
C HIS A 88 7.73 10.54 -4.11
N MET A 89 7.84 9.26 -4.38
CA MET A 89 9.11 8.52 -4.29
C MET A 89 10.16 9.15 -5.21
N ASN A 90 11.41 9.24 -4.71
CA ASN A 90 12.55 9.52 -5.60
C ASN A 90 12.83 8.33 -6.53
N GLY A 91 13.74 8.53 -7.51
CA GLY A 91 14.04 7.50 -8.50
C GLY A 91 14.61 6.21 -7.90
N ASP A 92 15.41 6.32 -6.84
CA ASP A 92 16.03 5.16 -6.17
C ASP A 92 14.97 4.31 -5.46
N LEU A 93 14.10 4.92 -4.66
CA LEU A 93 13.02 4.18 -4.01
C LEU A 93 12.05 3.57 -5.04
N ALA A 94 11.73 4.30 -6.11
CA ALA A 94 10.85 3.80 -7.15
C ALA A 94 11.42 2.54 -7.83
N GLU A 95 12.73 2.50 -8.08
CA GLU A 95 13.41 1.33 -8.63
C GLU A 95 13.36 0.15 -7.65
N ARG A 96 13.80 0.35 -6.40
CA ARG A 96 13.78 -0.69 -5.34
C ARG A 96 12.37 -1.23 -5.10
N PHE A 97 11.36 -0.36 -5.02
CA PHE A 97 9.97 -0.77 -4.85
C PHE A 97 9.47 -1.60 -6.04
N SER A 98 9.80 -1.19 -7.27
CA SER A 98 9.41 -1.92 -8.49
C SER A 98 10.01 -3.32 -8.54
N GLU A 99 11.27 -3.49 -8.11
CA GLU A 99 11.94 -4.80 -8.03
C GLU A 99 11.24 -5.70 -7.00
N ILE A 100 10.99 -5.19 -5.80
CA ILE A 100 10.29 -5.93 -4.74
C ILE A 100 8.86 -6.28 -5.16
N LEU A 101 8.13 -5.34 -5.74
CA LEU A 101 6.78 -5.58 -6.25
C LEU A 101 6.78 -6.70 -7.30
N THR A 102 7.73 -6.68 -8.24
CA THR A 102 7.90 -7.72 -9.26
C THR A 102 8.16 -9.08 -8.61
N TYR A 103 8.96 -9.13 -7.56
CA TYR A 103 9.23 -10.36 -6.82
C TYR A 103 7.98 -10.88 -6.10
N ILE A 104 7.25 -10.02 -5.41
CA ILE A 104 6.01 -10.35 -4.67
C ILE A 104 4.94 -10.88 -5.63
N LEU A 105 4.78 -10.26 -6.79
CA LEU A 105 3.78 -10.65 -7.79
C LEU A 105 3.99 -12.06 -8.37
N LYS A 106 5.22 -12.58 -8.31
CA LYS A 106 5.58 -13.93 -8.77
C LYS A 106 5.41 -15.02 -7.71
N LYS A 107 5.02 -14.63 -6.47
CA LYS A 107 4.86 -15.57 -5.37
C LYS A 107 3.39 -15.93 -5.14
N ASP A 108 3.12 -17.17 -4.88
CA ASP A 108 1.79 -17.65 -4.49
C ASP A 108 1.47 -17.24 -3.04
N GLU A 109 2.50 -17.22 -2.17
CA GLU A 109 2.42 -16.84 -0.77
C GLU A 109 3.52 -15.82 -0.45
N CYS A 110 3.15 -14.70 0.12
CA CYS A 110 4.06 -13.58 0.42
C CYS A 110 3.76 -12.87 1.75
N SER A 111 2.88 -13.42 2.59
CA SER A 111 2.50 -12.80 3.88
C SER A 111 3.70 -12.56 4.79
N GLU A 112 4.75 -13.39 4.70
CA GLU A 112 6.00 -13.24 5.45
C GLU A 112 6.75 -11.92 5.20
N TYR A 113 6.51 -11.29 4.03
CA TYR A 113 7.16 -10.03 3.65
C TYR A 113 6.45 -8.79 4.19
N PHE A 114 5.28 -8.97 4.82
CA PHE A 114 4.44 -7.86 5.28
C PHE A 114 4.26 -7.89 6.79
N TYR A 115 4.14 -6.69 7.37
CA TYR A 115 3.54 -6.53 8.69
C TYR A 115 2.07 -6.93 8.66
N SER A 116 1.54 -7.41 9.78
CA SER A 116 0.15 -7.85 9.89
C SER A 116 -0.86 -6.69 9.79
N GLY A 117 -0.40 -5.49 10.06
CA GLY A 117 -1.20 -4.26 9.97
C GLY A 117 -0.40 -3.03 10.39
N TYR A 118 -1.08 -1.89 10.43
CA TYR A 118 -0.46 -0.60 10.72
C TYR A 118 0.10 -0.48 12.13
N ASP A 119 -0.50 -1.12 13.13
CA ASP A 119 0.01 -1.08 14.51
C ASP A 119 1.41 -1.68 14.59
N GLU A 120 1.62 -2.86 14.03
CA GLU A 120 2.93 -3.52 13.98
C GLU A 120 3.93 -2.71 13.14
N CYS A 121 3.50 -2.19 12.00
CA CYS A 121 4.32 -1.36 11.11
C CYS A 121 4.82 -0.10 11.84
N ILE A 122 3.92 0.62 12.52
CA ILE A 122 4.24 1.85 13.25
C ILE A 122 5.21 1.56 14.39
N GLU A 123 5.02 0.48 15.13
CA GLU A 123 5.95 0.08 16.20
C GLU A 123 7.35 -0.22 15.64
N ALA A 124 7.43 -0.93 14.52
CA ALA A 124 8.70 -1.22 13.85
C ALA A 124 9.42 0.05 13.36
N ILE A 125 8.67 1.00 12.76
CA ILE A 125 9.23 2.29 12.34
C ILE A 125 9.77 3.08 13.53
N LYS A 126 9.00 3.20 14.62
CA LYS A 126 9.42 3.91 15.85
C LYS A 126 10.65 3.28 16.49
N ALA A 127 10.70 1.94 16.56
CA ALA A 127 11.84 1.23 17.12
C ALA A 127 13.14 1.49 16.34
N ARG A 128 13.04 1.63 15.02
CA ARG A 128 14.16 1.96 14.15
C ARG A 128 14.63 3.42 14.32
N GLN A 129 13.71 4.35 14.44
CA GLN A 129 14.05 5.78 14.65
C GLN A 129 14.70 6.05 16.02
N ALA A 130 14.55 5.15 16.98
CA ALA A 130 15.15 5.25 18.32
C ALA A 130 16.59 4.72 18.39
N GLN A 131 17.13 4.13 17.33
CA GLN A 131 18.51 3.61 17.24
C GLN A 131 19.47 4.67 16.74
#